data_b39fc6cb30d1a793b6c65a9c2897b50e
#
_entry.id   b39fc6cb30d1a793b6c65a9c2897b50e
#
_cell.length_a   1.000
_cell.length_b   1.000
_cell.length_c   1.000
_cell.angle_alpha   90.00
_cell.angle_beta   90.00
_cell.angle_gamma   90.00
#
_symmetry.space_group_name_H-M   'P 1'
#
loop_
_entity.id
_entity.type
_entity.pdbx_description
1 polymer ?
#
loop_
_entity_poly.entity_id
_entity_poly.type
_entity_poly.pdbx_seq_one_letter_code
_entity_poly.pdbx_strand_id
1 'polypeptide(L)'
;MKHKIILLCASVLLVASCAKQMDYHEYNIYDKDYITLNFQNVGGFMTDIYNAVPYDFGNFSSGAMQSSATDESVYSLLGNPIEDFYNGGWSPSNAKSTLWSSMYKGIATCNDFLTQMQGLNFDELVLN
;
A
#
# COMPACT_ATOMS: atom_id res chain seq x y z
N MET A 1 24.59 -38.89 -39.59
CA MET A 1 23.64 -37.78 -39.83
C MET A 1 22.42 -37.90 -38.91
N LYS A 2 21.79 -39.06 -38.72
CA LYS A 2 20.57 -39.24 -37.90
C LYS A 2 20.72 -38.78 -36.44
N HIS A 3 21.84 -39.06 -35.77
CA HIS A 3 22.07 -38.64 -34.37
C HIS A 3 22.22 -37.12 -34.21
N LYS A 4 22.76 -36.41 -35.18
CA LYS A 4 22.85 -34.94 -35.15
C LYS A 4 21.49 -34.26 -35.26
N ILE A 5 20.57 -34.83 -36.02
CA ILE A 5 19.18 -34.34 -36.17
C ILE A 5 18.40 -34.58 -34.90
N ILE A 6 18.56 -35.74 -34.25
CA ILE A 6 17.91 -36.09 -32.98
C ILE A 6 18.37 -35.12 -31.87
N LEU A 7 19.66 -34.80 -31.79
CA LEU A 7 20.22 -33.84 -30.81
C LEU A 7 19.69 -32.43 -31.04
N LEU A 8 19.54 -32.02 -32.31
CA LEU A 8 18.99 -30.73 -32.66
C LEU A 8 17.50 -30.62 -32.29
N CYS A 9 16.69 -31.66 -32.54
CA CYS A 9 15.29 -31.68 -32.15
C CYS A 9 15.12 -31.69 -30.60
N ALA A 10 15.97 -32.40 -29.89
CA ALA A 10 15.94 -32.43 -28.41
C ALA A 10 16.29 -31.04 -27.80
N SER A 11 17.24 -30.31 -28.40
CA SER A 11 17.57 -28.97 -27.92
C SER A 11 16.46 -27.95 -28.17
N VAL A 12 15.72 -28.03 -29.26
CA VAL A 12 14.58 -27.16 -29.55
C VAL A 12 13.41 -27.40 -28.61
N LEU A 13 13.16 -28.66 -28.22
CA LEU A 13 12.12 -29.03 -27.27
C LEU A 13 12.41 -28.52 -25.84
N LEU A 14 13.68 -28.41 -25.45
CA LEU A 14 14.07 -27.89 -24.14
C LEU A 14 13.88 -26.36 -24.02
N VAL A 15 13.94 -25.63 -25.11
CA VAL A 15 13.75 -24.17 -25.11
C VAL A 15 12.28 -23.78 -25.09
N ALA A 16 11.38 -24.64 -25.58
CA ALA A 16 9.93 -24.35 -25.64
C ALA A 16 9.19 -24.54 -24.30
N SER A 17 9.83 -25.18 -23.31
CA SER A 17 9.17 -25.59 -22.06
C SER A 17 8.95 -24.47 -21.03
N CYS A 18 9.59 -23.31 -21.15
CA CYS A 18 9.57 -22.28 -20.09
C CYS A 18 8.62 -21.11 -20.34
N ALA A 19 7.95 -21.01 -21.47
CA ALA A 19 7.15 -19.84 -21.82
C ALA A 19 5.91 -19.65 -20.90
N LYS A 20 5.33 -20.71 -20.39
CA LYS A 20 4.11 -20.67 -19.57
C LYS A 20 4.36 -20.38 -18.09
N GLN A 21 5.62 -20.52 -17.62
CA GLN A 21 5.98 -20.30 -16.22
C GLN A 21 6.34 -18.82 -15.92
N MET A 22 6.40 -17.97 -16.95
CA MET A 22 6.71 -16.54 -16.81
C MET A 22 5.49 -15.64 -16.73
N ASP A 23 4.28 -16.16 -16.94
CA ASP A 23 3.03 -15.45 -16.63
C ASP A 23 2.74 -15.54 -15.13
N TYR A 24 3.62 -14.92 -14.33
CA TYR A 24 3.36 -14.73 -12.91
C TYR A 24 2.39 -13.54 -12.75
N HIS A 25 1.14 -13.85 -12.45
CA HIS A 25 0.20 -12.85 -11.97
C HIS A 25 0.56 -12.49 -10.53
N GLU A 26 1.07 -11.31 -10.33
CA GLU A 26 1.29 -10.76 -8.99
C GLU A 26 -0.08 -10.47 -8.35
N TYR A 27 -0.57 -11.40 -7.54
CA TYR A 27 -1.84 -11.25 -6.80
C TYR A 27 -1.82 -10.16 -5.72
N ASN A 28 -0.68 -9.48 -5.54
CA ASN A 28 -0.52 -8.40 -4.55
C ASN A 28 -0.73 -7.00 -5.13
N ILE A 29 -1.02 -6.86 -6.40
CA ILE A 29 -1.32 -5.59 -7.04
C ILE A 29 -2.81 -5.59 -7.33
N TYR A 30 -3.52 -4.62 -6.82
CA TYR A 30 -4.90 -4.32 -7.19
C TYR A 30 -4.93 -3.84 -8.64
N ASP A 31 -4.84 -4.77 -9.59
CA ASP A 31 -5.07 -4.44 -10.98
C ASP A 31 -6.58 -4.39 -11.30
N LYS A 32 -6.92 -3.78 -12.41
CA LYS A 32 -8.31 -3.61 -12.82
C LYS A 32 -9.02 -4.96 -12.95
N ASP A 33 -8.35 -5.97 -13.48
CA ASP A 33 -8.94 -7.28 -13.71
C ASP A 33 -9.27 -7.99 -12.39
N TYR A 34 -8.39 -7.90 -11.37
CA TYR A 34 -8.66 -8.44 -10.05
C TYR A 34 -9.82 -7.73 -9.34
N ILE A 35 -9.83 -6.39 -9.38
CA ILE A 35 -10.86 -5.58 -8.71
C ILE A 35 -12.24 -5.83 -9.33
N THR A 36 -12.28 -6.02 -10.65
CA THR A 36 -13.54 -6.24 -11.39
C THR A 36 -14.10 -7.66 -11.28
N LEU A 37 -13.39 -8.58 -10.61
CA LEU A 37 -13.89 -9.95 -10.42
C LEU A 37 -15.16 -10.02 -9.60
N ASN A 38 -15.27 -9.20 -8.54
CA ASN A 38 -16.46 -9.15 -7.70
C ASN A 38 -16.49 -7.87 -6.84
N PHE A 39 -17.66 -7.57 -6.30
CA PHE A 39 -17.88 -6.41 -5.44
C PHE A 39 -17.05 -6.44 -4.14
N GLN A 40 -16.74 -7.61 -3.61
CA GLN A 40 -15.94 -7.74 -2.39
C GLN A 40 -14.50 -7.26 -2.60
N ASN A 41 -13.92 -7.47 -3.79
CA ASN A 41 -12.59 -6.98 -4.12
C ASN A 41 -12.56 -5.44 -4.17
N VAL A 42 -13.60 -4.81 -4.70
CA VAL A 42 -13.78 -3.35 -4.65
C VAL A 42 -13.84 -2.86 -3.20
N GLY A 43 -14.63 -3.54 -2.35
CA GLY A 43 -14.71 -3.26 -0.91
C GLY A 43 -13.38 -3.44 -0.19
N GLY A 44 -12.60 -4.46 -0.54
CA GLY A 44 -11.25 -4.68 -0.02
C GLY A 44 -10.31 -3.52 -0.35
N PHE A 45 -10.32 -3.06 -1.60
CA PHE A 45 -9.51 -1.92 -2.01
C PHE A 45 -9.91 -0.63 -1.27
N MET A 46 -11.20 -0.37 -1.12
CA MET A 46 -11.71 0.74 -0.31
C MET A 46 -11.23 0.67 1.14
N THR A 47 -11.23 -0.53 1.73
CA THR A 47 -10.76 -0.74 3.11
C THR A 47 -9.29 -0.40 3.26
N ASP A 48 -8.46 -0.72 2.28
CA ASP A 48 -7.03 -0.36 2.29
C ASP A 48 -6.82 1.15 2.21
N ILE A 49 -7.66 1.87 1.48
CA ILE A 49 -7.65 3.34 1.47
C ILE A 49 -7.96 3.88 2.86
N TYR A 50 -9.00 3.36 3.52
CA TYR A 50 -9.35 3.78 4.88
C TYR A 50 -8.27 3.45 5.91
N ASN A 51 -7.53 2.36 5.73
CA ASN A 51 -6.39 2.02 6.59
C ASN A 51 -5.24 3.03 6.53
N ALA A 52 -5.17 3.85 5.48
CA ALA A 52 -4.19 4.93 5.40
C ALA A 52 -4.55 6.14 6.28
N VAL A 53 -5.80 6.24 6.74
CA VAL A 53 -6.26 7.33 7.60
C VAL A 53 -5.85 7.05 9.04
N PRO A 54 -5.12 7.96 9.72
CA PRO A 54 -4.77 7.79 11.12
C PRO A 54 -6.03 7.75 12.00
N TYR A 55 -6.07 6.78 12.90
CA TYR A 55 -7.18 6.59 13.86
C TYR A 55 -6.68 6.56 15.33
N ASP A 56 -5.57 7.21 15.57
CA ASP A 56 -4.86 7.21 16.85
C ASP A 56 -5.44 8.18 17.89
N PHE A 57 -6.56 8.81 17.60
CA PHE A 57 -7.23 9.80 18.45
C PHE A 57 -6.31 10.95 18.91
N GLY A 58 -5.37 11.35 18.05
CA GLY A 58 -4.40 12.38 18.36
C GLY A 58 -3.25 11.90 19.25
N ASN A 59 -3.07 10.59 19.41
CA ASN A 59 -1.89 10.03 20.08
C ASN A 59 -0.64 10.31 19.23
N PHE A 60 0.37 10.89 19.83
CA PHE A 60 1.65 11.15 19.16
C PHE A 60 2.67 10.05 19.41
N SER A 61 2.88 9.71 20.68
CA SER A 61 3.87 8.69 21.08
C SER A 61 3.60 8.22 22.50
N SER A 62 3.53 6.89 22.69
CA SER A 62 3.46 6.25 24.01
C SER A 62 2.41 6.86 24.95
N GLY A 63 1.24 7.23 24.42
CA GLY A 63 0.14 7.83 25.16
C GLY A 63 0.19 9.36 25.27
N ALA A 64 1.26 10.00 24.79
CA ALA A 64 1.27 11.47 24.70
C ALA A 64 0.35 11.91 23.55
N MET A 65 -0.59 12.81 23.88
CA MET A 65 -1.52 13.37 22.90
C MET A 65 -0.86 14.53 22.15
N GLN A 66 -1.30 14.78 20.91
CA GLN A 66 -0.79 15.90 20.10
C GLN A 66 -1.01 17.27 20.78
N SER A 67 -2.06 17.41 21.58
CA SER A 67 -2.28 18.62 22.40
C SER A 67 -1.13 18.94 23.35
N SER A 68 -0.35 17.93 23.75
CA SER A 68 0.83 18.12 24.59
C SER A 68 2.05 18.69 23.84
N ALA A 69 1.95 18.87 22.52
CA ALA A 69 2.93 19.62 21.73
C ALA A 69 2.61 21.14 21.68
N THR A 70 1.48 21.55 22.25
CA THR A 70 0.99 22.93 22.27
C THR A 70 0.96 23.44 23.71
N ASP A 71 0.44 24.62 23.91
CA ASP A 71 0.23 25.24 25.25
C ASP A 71 -1.04 24.73 25.97
N GLU A 72 -1.83 23.86 25.33
CA GLU A 72 -3.09 23.36 25.90
C GLU A 72 -2.87 22.31 26.99
N SER A 73 -1.79 21.52 26.93
CA SER A 73 -1.50 20.46 27.89
C SER A 73 -0.02 20.11 27.96
N VAL A 74 0.37 19.43 29.04
CA VAL A 74 1.73 18.89 29.22
C VAL A 74 1.62 17.38 29.50
N TYR A 75 2.46 16.61 28.84
CA TYR A 75 2.57 15.18 29.13
C TYR A 75 3.32 14.97 30.44
N SER A 76 2.76 14.16 31.35
CA SER A 76 3.24 14.04 32.72
C SER A 76 4.49 13.18 32.88
N LEU A 77 4.81 12.32 31.90
CA LEU A 77 5.98 11.45 31.96
C LEU A 77 7.13 12.07 31.17
N LEU A 78 8.26 12.24 31.84
CA LEU A 78 9.48 12.82 31.22
C LEU A 78 10.13 11.85 30.22
N GLY A 79 10.84 12.42 29.26
CA GLY A 79 11.60 11.66 28.27
C GLY A 79 10.76 11.20 27.06
N ASN A 80 9.55 11.70 26.90
CA ASN A 80 8.72 11.45 25.71
C ASN A 80 9.18 12.34 24.55
N PRO A 81 9.22 11.82 23.30
CA PRO A 81 9.54 12.63 22.12
C PRO A 81 8.67 13.86 21.90
N ILE A 82 7.49 13.96 22.52
CA ILE A 82 6.62 15.13 22.49
C ILE A 82 7.30 16.36 23.09
N GLU A 83 8.23 16.17 24.03
CA GLU A 83 8.97 17.27 24.67
C GLU A 83 9.81 18.08 23.69
N ASP A 84 10.22 17.48 22.58
CA ASP A 84 11.03 18.16 21.57
C ASP A 84 10.32 19.36 20.93
N PHE A 85 9.00 19.43 21.00
CA PHE A 85 8.23 20.56 20.48
C PHE A 85 8.40 21.83 21.32
N TYR A 86 8.64 21.71 22.62
CA TYR A 86 8.75 22.85 23.54
C TYR A 86 10.12 23.02 24.19
N ASN A 87 11.01 22.00 24.09
CA ASN A 87 12.37 22.08 24.65
C ASN A 87 13.44 22.49 23.62
N GLY A 88 13.05 22.72 22.36
CA GLY A 88 13.96 23.07 21.27
C GLY A 88 14.63 21.87 20.59
N GLY A 89 14.24 20.66 20.91
CA GLY A 89 14.76 19.43 20.29
C GLY A 89 14.24 19.19 18.87
N TRP A 90 13.15 19.83 18.49
CA TRP A 90 12.59 19.72 17.15
C TRP A 90 13.42 20.50 16.12
N SER A 91 13.83 19.79 15.06
CA SER A 91 14.65 20.37 13.99
C SER A 91 14.44 19.60 12.67
N PRO A 92 14.92 20.14 11.53
CA PRO A 92 14.85 19.40 10.26
C PRO A 92 15.52 18.03 10.27
N SER A 93 16.55 17.84 11.09
CA SER A 93 17.24 16.56 11.31
C SER A 93 16.56 15.67 12.37
N ASN A 94 15.64 16.22 13.15
CA ASN A 94 14.88 15.52 14.18
C ASN A 94 13.39 15.82 14.04
N ALA A 95 12.88 15.60 12.84
CA ALA A 95 11.46 15.79 12.54
C ALA A 95 10.61 14.70 13.23
N LYS A 96 9.55 15.11 13.92
CA LYS A 96 8.70 14.22 14.72
C LYS A 96 7.45 13.74 13.98
N SER A 97 7.07 14.33 12.88
CA SER A 97 5.92 13.91 12.10
C SER A 97 6.37 13.04 10.93
N THR A 98 5.97 11.77 10.96
CA THR A 98 6.24 10.80 9.88
C THR A 98 5.02 10.57 8.99
N LEU A 99 3.93 11.31 9.20
CA LEU A 99 2.66 11.12 8.49
C LEU A 99 2.73 11.50 7.00
N TRP A 100 3.67 12.34 6.60
CA TRP A 100 3.78 12.81 5.21
C TRP A 100 3.78 11.67 4.19
N SER A 101 4.70 10.73 4.33
CA SER A 101 4.83 9.61 3.38
C SER A 101 3.59 8.71 3.35
N SER A 102 3.01 8.40 4.53
CA SER A 102 1.83 7.55 4.62
C SER A 102 0.59 8.23 4.02
N MET A 103 0.43 9.53 4.26
CA MET A 103 -0.69 10.31 3.70
C MET A 103 -0.59 10.42 2.19
N TYR A 104 0.59 10.73 1.64
CA TYR A 104 0.78 10.78 0.19
C TYR A 104 0.61 9.41 -0.48
N LYS A 105 1.02 8.32 0.18
CA LYS A 105 0.71 6.98 -0.28
C LYS A 105 -0.80 6.73 -0.31
N GLY A 106 -1.53 7.14 0.73
CA GLY A 106 -2.98 7.05 0.77
C GLY A 106 -3.64 7.84 -0.37
N ILE A 107 -3.18 9.07 -0.63
CA ILE A 107 -3.65 9.90 -1.76
C ILE A 107 -3.39 9.21 -3.10
N ALA A 108 -2.20 8.62 -3.28
CA ALA A 108 -1.87 7.89 -4.51
C ALA A 108 -2.79 6.67 -4.70
N THR A 109 -3.06 5.92 -3.63
CA THR A 109 -3.98 4.77 -3.65
C THR A 109 -5.41 5.22 -3.98
N CYS A 110 -5.88 6.37 -3.45
CA CYS A 110 -7.18 6.94 -3.80
C CYS A 110 -7.27 7.29 -5.30
N ASN A 111 -6.24 7.94 -5.85
CA ASN A 111 -6.21 8.29 -7.27
C ASN A 111 -6.19 7.05 -8.17
N ASP A 112 -5.45 6.03 -7.76
CA ASP A 112 -5.40 4.75 -8.46
C ASP A 112 -6.78 4.08 -8.45
N PHE A 113 -7.42 4.00 -7.29
CA PHE A 113 -8.80 3.50 -7.16
C PHE A 113 -9.75 4.24 -8.09
N LEU A 114 -9.78 5.57 -8.07
CA LEU A 114 -10.65 6.37 -8.91
C LEU A 114 -10.40 6.12 -10.41
N THR A 115 -9.14 5.93 -10.79
CA THR A 115 -8.77 5.63 -12.17
C THR A 115 -9.26 4.24 -12.60
N GLN A 116 -9.10 3.25 -11.73
CA GLN A 116 -9.51 1.87 -12.03
C GLN A 116 -11.02 1.69 -12.04
N MET A 117 -11.74 2.45 -11.21
CA MET A 117 -13.22 2.41 -11.15
C MET A 117 -13.91 3.12 -12.31
N GLN A 118 -13.18 3.87 -13.15
CA GLN A 118 -13.77 4.54 -14.30
C GLN A 118 -14.33 3.53 -15.30
N GLY A 119 -15.64 3.69 -15.60
CA GLY A 119 -16.35 2.87 -16.57
C GLY A 119 -16.77 1.49 -16.09
N LEU A 120 -16.65 1.19 -14.80
CA LEU A 120 -17.22 -0.03 -14.23
C LEU A 120 -18.73 0.10 -14.05
N ASN A 121 -19.42 -0.98 -14.39
CA ASN A 121 -20.86 -1.12 -14.09
C ASN A 121 -21.01 -1.87 -12.76
N PHE A 122 -21.24 -1.13 -11.69
CA PHE A 122 -21.36 -1.70 -10.34
C PHE A 122 -22.56 -2.65 -10.19
N ASP A 123 -23.64 -2.45 -10.97
CA ASP A 123 -24.81 -3.34 -10.91
C ASP A 123 -24.45 -4.75 -11.38
N GLU A 124 -23.58 -4.87 -12.38
CA GLU A 124 -23.09 -6.17 -12.85
C GLU A 124 -22.16 -6.85 -11.83
N LEU A 125 -21.35 -6.07 -11.10
CA LEU A 125 -20.43 -6.60 -10.08
C LEU A 125 -21.17 -7.12 -8.84
N VAL A 126 -22.32 -6.59 -8.50
CA VAL A 126 -23.14 -7.03 -7.36
C VAL A 126 -23.87 -8.34 -7.64
N LEU A 127 -24.12 -8.66 -8.90
CA LEU A 127 -24.85 -9.85 -9.32
C LEU A 127 -23.98 -11.11 -9.48
N ASN A 128 -22.66 -10.95 -9.43
CA ASN A 128 -21.68 -12.04 -9.47
C ASN A 128 -21.06 -12.32 -8.10
#